data_10be054cc0b02ade58c21ae8460783c4
#
_entry.id   10be054cc0b02ade58c21ae8460783c4
#
_cell.length_a   1.000
_cell.length_b   1.000
_cell.length_c   1.000
_cell.angle_alpha   90.00
_cell.angle_beta   90.00
_cell.angle_gamma   90.00
#
_symmetry.space_group_name_H-M   'P 1'
#
loop_
_entity.id
_entity.type
_entity.pdbx_description
1 polymer ?
#
loop_
_entity_poly.entity_id
_entity_poly.type
_entity_poly.pdbx_seq_one_letter_code
_entity_poly.pdbx_strand_id
1 'polypeptide(L)'
;YAETNKESDATTAQTALNTIIINIEKAEISAAKGISDNTYPIGKITAQTTSSSTSTSNSLTQESRIQSVVYNQPYSVVLGNYSGQVSYNNSTGALITDNRTSNIAINGLKTSTDAIPNIGSATYVGKAFNGTYTPGQFDFNTFTQSKDTIKEGQLNYTVNFSDRLGSGQITGLGNVISLDQGSISGTGITSTAKQLNNTGMYSLDFYGKKAEEIAGKVVFNGKDTVGFGGIRGEISK
;
A
#
# COMPACT_ATOMS: atom_id res chain seq x y z
N TYR A 1 -31.69 -28.77 -37.13
CA TYR A 1 -30.27 -29.21 -37.02
C TYR A 1 -29.26 -28.09 -37.37
N ALA A 2 -29.55 -27.20 -38.35
CA ALA A 2 -28.58 -26.13 -38.73
C ALA A 2 -28.68 -24.91 -37.82
N GLU A 3 -29.81 -24.61 -37.19
CA GLU A 3 -29.94 -23.46 -36.26
C GLU A 3 -29.32 -23.74 -34.91
N THR A 4 -29.44 -24.96 -34.38
CA THR A 4 -28.83 -25.36 -33.11
C THR A 4 -27.31 -25.34 -33.16
N ASN A 5 -26.70 -25.64 -34.28
CA ASN A 5 -25.24 -25.56 -34.43
C ASN A 5 -24.74 -24.09 -34.44
N LYS A 6 -25.47 -23.17 -35.09
CA LYS A 6 -25.09 -21.76 -35.11
C LYS A 6 -25.16 -21.09 -33.74
N GLU A 7 -26.15 -21.46 -32.92
CA GLU A 7 -26.27 -20.92 -31.55
C GLU A 7 -25.18 -21.46 -30.63
N SER A 8 -24.82 -22.75 -30.76
CA SER A 8 -23.69 -23.35 -30.06
C SER A 8 -22.35 -22.69 -30.43
N ASP A 9 -22.12 -22.43 -31.71
CA ASP A 9 -20.89 -21.81 -32.21
C ASP A 9 -20.80 -20.35 -31.74
N ALA A 10 -21.90 -19.60 -31.73
CA ALA A 10 -21.96 -18.24 -31.22
C ALA A 10 -21.66 -18.18 -29.71
N THR A 11 -22.21 -19.10 -28.93
CA THR A 11 -21.95 -19.18 -27.49
C THR A 11 -20.50 -19.53 -27.19
N THR A 12 -19.91 -20.45 -27.95
CA THR A 12 -18.50 -20.85 -27.85
C THR A 12 -17.59 -19.67 -28.19
N ALA A 13 -17.87 -18.94 -29.27
CA ALA A 13 -17.10 -17.76 -29.66
C ALA A 13 -17.20 -16.64 -28.62
N GLN A 14 -18.39 -16.40 -28.05
CA GLN A 14 -18.56 -15.39 -26.98
C GLN A 14 -17.78 -15.76 -25.72
N THR A 15 -17.79 -17.04 -25.33
CA THR A 15 -17.00 -17.53 -24.19
C THR A 15 -15.50 -17.35 -24.41
N ALA A 16 -15.00 -17.69 -25.60
CA ALA A 16 -13.61 -17.48 -25.96
C ALA A 16 -13.22 -16.00 -25.92
N LEU A 17 -14.07 -15.11 -26.45
CA LEU A 17 -13.84 -13.66 -26.43
C LEU A 17 -13.80 -13.13 -24.99
N ASN A 18 -14.72 -13.54 -24.15
CA ASN A 18 -14.73 -13.14 -22.74
C ASN A 18 -13.45 -13.59 -22.00
N THR A 19 -12.97 -14.79 -22.29
CA THR A 19 -11.71 -15.31 -21.72
C THR A 19 -10.52 -14.47 -22.17
N ILE A 20 -10.46 -14.09 -23.44
CA ILE A 20 -9.40 -13.23 -23.97
C ILE A 20 -9.42 -11.85 -23.27
N ILE A 21 -10.60 -11.24 -23.13
CA ILE A 21 -10.75 -9.94 -22.47
C ILE A 21 -10.26 -10.02 -21.02
N ILE A 22 -10.66 -11.03 -20.25
CA ILE A 22 -10.21 -11.24 -18.87
C ILE A 22 -8.69 -11.40 -18.79
N ASN A 23 -8.08 -12.11 -19.71
CA ASN A 23 -6.63 -12.32 -19.73
C ASN A 23 -5.87 -11.03 -20.06
N ILE A 24 -6.39 -10.22 -20.97
CA ILE A 24 -5.81 -8.91 -21.29
C ILE A 24 -5.88 -8.00 -20.07
N GLU A 25 -7.02 -7.92 -19.40
CA GLU A 25 -7.20 -7.12 -18.19
C GLU A 25 -6.24 -7.52 -17.07
N LYS A 26 -6.07 -8.83 -16.84
CA LYS A 26 -5.11 -9.34 -15.86
C LYS A 26 -3.67 -8.96 -16.23
N ALA A 27 -3.32 -9.03 -17.50
CA ALA A 27 -1.99 -8.65 -17.98
C ALA A 27 -1.73 -7.15 -17.81
N GLU A 28 -2.71 -6.30 -18.10
CA GLU A 28 -2.62 -4.85 -17.89
C GLU A 28 -2.44 -4.49 -16.41
N ILE A 29 -3.23 -5.11 -15.51
CA ILE A 29 -3.12 -4.90 -14.06
C ILE A 29 -1.73 -5.34 -13.58
N SER A 30 -1.27 -6.53 -13.98
CA SER A 30 0.03 -7.06 -13.58
C SER A 30 1.17 -6.15 -14.07
N ALA A 31 1.12 -5.68 -15.31
CA ALA A 31 2.09 -4.75 -15.86
C ALA A 31 2.09 -3.41 -15.12
N ALA A 32 0.91 -2.87 -14.80
CA ALA A 32 0.77 -1.61 -14.08
C ALA A 32 1.29 -1.70 -12.64
N LYS A 33 1.10 -2.82 -11.95
CA LYS A 33 1.61 -3.06 -10.59
C LYS A 33 3.12 -3.32 -10.59
N GLY A 34 3.64 -4.00 -11.61
CA GLY A 34 5.06 -4.35 -11.71
C GLY A 34 5.52 -5.40 -10.68
N ILE A 35 4.58 -6.15 -10.08
CA ILE A 35 4.84 -7.23 -9.12
C ILE A 35 4.01 -8.46 -9.46
N SER A 36 4.40 -9.61 -8.89
CA SER A 36 3.64 -10.86 -8.99
C SER A 36 2.76 -11.06 -7.76
N ASP A 37 1.47 -11.34 -7.97
CA ASP A 37 0.53 -11.68 -6.90
C ASP A 37 0.85 -13.04 -6.23
N ASN A 38 1.60 -13.90 -6.91
CA ASN A 38 2.10 -15.15 -6.32
C ASN A 38 3.20 -14.90 -5.30
N THR A 39 4.05 -13.90 -5.53
CA THR A 39 5.13 -13.50 -4.60
C THR A 39 4.59 -12.64 -3.48
N TYR A 40 3.67 -11.74 -3.81
CA TYR A 40 3.06 -10.79 -2.88
C TYR A 40 1.54 -10.98 -2.86
N PRO A 41 0.99 -11.81 -1.97
CA PRO A 41 -0.44 -12.13 -1.96
C PRO A 41 -1.31 -10.88 -1.78
N ILE A 42 -2.41 -10.82 -2.56
CA ILE A 42 -3.39 -9.73 -2.49
C ILE A 42 -3.98 -9.62 -1.08
N GLY A 43 -4.14 -8.40 -0.59
CA GLY A 43 -4.70 -8.08 0.73
C GLY A 43 -3.71 -8.25 1.88
N LYS A 44 -2.44 -8.58 1.59
CA LYS A 44 -1.41 -8.80 2.61
C LYS A 44 -0.29 -7.77 2.52
N ILE A 45 0.31 -7.50 3.68
CA ILE A 45 1.58 -6.78 3.80
C ILE A 45 2.70 -7.80 3.93
N THR A 46 3.71 -7.68 3.09
CA THR A 46 4.92 -8.52 3.10
C THR A 46 6.11 -7.64 3.41
N ALA A 47 6.86 -7.97 4.46
CA ALA A 47 8.09 -7.27 4.83
C ALA A 47 9.30 -8.18 4.61
N GLN A 48 10.38 -7.62 4.09
CA GLN A 48 11.63 -8.32 3.84
C GLN A 48 12.83 -7.44 4.20
N THR A 49 13.84 -8.05 4.83
CA THR A 49 15.19 -7.47 4.93
C THR A 49 16.00 -8.00 3.75
N THR A 50 16.42 -7.11 2.86
CA THR A 50 17.26 -7.48 1.71
C THR A 50 18.75 -7.44 2.03
N SER A 51 19.14 -6.59 2.99
CA SER A 51 20.50 -6.50 3.49
C SER A 51 20.49 -6.03 4.94
N SER A 52 21.36 -6.61 5.77
CA SER A 52 21.53 -6.23 7.17
C SER A 52 22.98 -6.49 7.58
N SER A 53 23.59 -5.54 8.26
CA SER A 53 24.90 -5.70 8.89
C SER A 53 24.92 -5.02 10.24
N THR A 54 25.65 -5.62 11.19
CA THR A 54 25.87 -5.07 12.52
C THR A 54 27.35 -5.08 12.82
N SER A 55 27.89 -3.96 13.26
CA SER A 55 29.25 -3.83 13.76
C SER A 55 29.20 -3.32 15.19
N THR A 56 29.88 -4.00 16.09
CA THR A 56 29.93 -3.64 17.51
C THR A 56 31.36 -3.47 17.97
N SER A 57 31.63 -2.37 18.67
CA SER A 57 32.82 -2.13 19.42
C SER A 57 32.50 -1.96 20.91
N ASN A 58 33.50 -1.79 21.76
CA ASN A 58 33.29 -1.62 23.21
C ASN A 58 32.36 -0.45 23.56
N SER A 59 32.28 0.59 22.71
CA SER A 59 31.52 1.81 22.98
C SER A 59 30.38 2.08 21.99
N LEU A 60 30.39 1.43 20.82
CA LEU A 60 29.49 1.75 19.71
C LEU A 60 28.94 0.50 19.06
N THR A 61 27.63 0.47 18.86
CA THR A 61 26.96 -0.46 17.94
C THR A 61 26.43 0.32 16.75
N GLN A 62 26.73 -0.17 15.56
CA GLN A 62 26.30 0.39 14.29
C GLN A 62 25.51 -0.66 13.51
N GLU A 63 24.30 -0.33 13.10
CA GLU A 63 23.43 -1.19 12.30
C GLU A 63 23.13 -0.54 10.96
N SER A 64 23.29 -1.32 9.89
CA SER A 64 22.90 -0.93 8.53
C SER A 64 21.86 -1.90 8.00
N ARG A 65 20.77 -1.39 7.44
CA ARG A 65 19.67 -2.23 6.92
C ARG A 65 19.11 -1.67 5.62
N ILE A 66 18.71 -2.59 4.76
CA ILE A 66 17.87 -2.31 3.58
C ILE A 66 16.65 -3.19 3.70
N GLN A 67 15.48 -2.59 3.70
CA GLN A 67 14.21 -3.25 3.98
C GLN A 67 13.18 -2.85 2.94
N SER A 68 12.31 -3.78 2.58
CA SER A 68 11.17 -3.50 1.72
C SER A 68 9.87 -3.97 2.37
N VAL A 69 8.82 -3.22 2.14
CA VAL A 69 7.46 -3.54 2.56
C VAL A 69 6.55 -3.40 1.36
N VAL A 70 5.73 -4.40 1.12
CA VAL A 70 4.81 -4.45 -0.03
C VAL A 70 3.40 -4.70 0.49
N TYR A 71 2.49 -3.77 0.23
CA TYR A 71 1.05 -3.98 0.41
C TYR A 71 0.40 -4.10 -0.97
N ASN A 72 -0.03 -5.31 -1.29
CA ASN A 72 -0.61 -5.63 -2.59
C ASN A 72 -2.13 -5.63 -2.53
N GLN A 73 -2.75 -4.94 -3.47
CA GLN A 73 -4.20 -4.90 -3.69
C GLN A 73 -4.53 -5.40 -5.11
N PRO A 74 -5.81 -5.68 -5.45
CA PRO A 74 -6.17 -6.16 -6.78
C PRO A 74 -5.65 -5.29 -7.93
N TYR A 75 -5.77 -3.97 -7.85
CA TYR A 75 -5.40 -3.04 -8.92
C TYR A 75 -4.16 -2.20 -8.63
N SER A 76 -3.71 -2.14 -7.38
CA SER A 76 -2.60 -1.30 -6.96
C SER A 76 -1.66 -1.99 -5.98
N VAL A 77 -0.47 -1.43 -5.82
CA VAL A 77 0.51 -1.87 -4.84
C VAL A 77 1.20 -0.66 -4.22
N VAL A 78 1.39 -0.72 -2.90
CA VAL A 78 2.14 0.27 -2.13
C VAL A 78 3.48 -0.35 -1.74
N LEU A 79 4.57 0.29 -2.14
CA LEU A 79 5.93 -0.18 -2.00
C LEU A 79 6.73 0.73 -1.07
N GLY A 80 7.07 0.27 0.12
CA GLY A 80 7.98 0.96 1.03
C GLY A 80 9.39 0.42 0.90
N ASN A 81 10.37 1.31 0.66
CA ASN A 81 11.78 1.02 0.69
C ASN A 81 12.45 1.84 1.77
N TYR A 82 13.12 1.16 2.68
CA TYR A 82 13.78 1.76 3.82
C TYR A 82 15.25 1.35 3.82
N SER A 83 16.13 2.33 3.94
CA SER A 83 17.57 2.08 4.03
C SER A 83 18.23 3.06 4.97
N GLY A 84 19.32 2.68 5.56
CA GLY A 84 20.11 3.59 6.36
C GLY A 84 20.91 2.92 7.46
N GLN A 85 21.53 3.77 8.25
CA GLN A 85 22.45 3.39 9.31
C GLN A 85 22.02 4.06 10.61
N VAL A 86 22.06 3.30 11.67
CA VAL A 86 21.78 3.73 13.04
C VAL A 86 22.96 3.37 13.92
N SER A 87 23.40 4.28 14.77
CA SER A 87 24.49 4.05 15.72
C SER A 87 24.05 4.35 17.14
N TYR A 88 24.41 3.50 18.07
CA TYR A 88 24.07 3.61 19.49
C TYR A 88 25.32 3.59 20.35
N ASN A 89 25.31 4.37 21.42
CA ASN A 89 26.30 4.24 22.51
C ASN A 89 25.93 3.02 23.37
N ASN A 90 26.87 2.06 23.50
CA ASN A 90 26.60 0.79 24.20
C ASN A 90 26.40 0.96 25.71
N SER A 91 26.97 2.00 26.30
CA SER A 91 26.88 2.25 27.76
C SER A 91 25.59 2.94 28.14
N THR A 92 25.06 3.80 27.29
CA THR A 92 23.90 4.64 27.59
C THR A 92 22.65 4.26 26.79
N GLY A 93 22.78 3.45 25.74
CA GLY A 93 21.72 3.18 24.77
C GLY A 93 21.33 4.41 23.92
N ALA A 94 22.09 5.51 24.05
CA ALA A 94 21.76 6.75 23.35
C ALA A 94 22.00 6.62 21.85
N LEU A 95 21.05 7.10 21.06
CA LEU A 95 21.17 7.21 19.61
C LEU A 95 22.19 8.28 19.27
N ILE A 96 23.24 7.91 18.51
CA ILE A 96 24.30 8.83 18.08
C ILE A 96 24.05 9.30 16.65
N THR A 97 23.72 8.37 15.76
CA THR A 97 23.48 8.64 14.35
C THR A 97 22.20 7.96 13.91
N ASP A 98 21.37 8.69 13.18
CA ASP A 98 20.19 8.17 12.48
C ASP A 98 20.12 8.80 11.09
N ASN A 99 20.60 8.09 10.08
CA ASN A 99 20.55 8.51 8.68
C ASN A 99 19.58 7.68 7.84
N ARG A 100 18.54 7.14 8.47
CA ARG A 100 17.54 6.33 7.79
C ARG A 100 16.77 7.17 6.77
N THR A 101 16.57 6.58 5.61
CA THR A 101 15.76 7.13 4.52
C THR A 101 14.57 6.22 4.26
N SER A 102 13.48 6.82 3.82
CA SER A 102 12.29 6.10 3.41
C SER A 102 11.77 6.64 2.07
N ASN A 103 11.29 5.73 1.26
CA ASN A 103 10.62 6.04 0.01
C ASN A 103 9.40 5.15 -0.12
N ILE A 104 8.24 5.75 -0.39
CA ILE A 104 7.00 5.02 -0.64
C ILE A 104 6.54 5.34 -2.05
N ALA A 105 6.54 4.32 -2.90
CA ALA A 105 6.04 4.37 -4.26
C ALA A 105 4.71 3.64 -4.35
N ILE A 106 3.83 4.12 -5.20
CA ILE A 106 2.55 3.49 -5.49
C ILE A 106 2.48 3.23 -6.99
N ASN A 107 2.20 1.98 -7.36
CA ASN A 107 2.00 1.55 -8.74
C ASN A 107 0.62 0.91 -8.87
N GLY A 108 0.08 0.89 -10.09
CA GLY A 108 -1.19 0.22 -10.35
C GLY A 108 -1.93 0.78 -11.55
N LEU A 109 -3.06 0.17 -11.84
CA LEU A 109 -3.98 0.60 -12.89
C LEU A 109 -4.81 1.79 -12.37
N LYS A 110 -4.35 3.01 -12.63
CA LYS A 110 -5.07 4.24 -12.22
C LYS A 110 -6.43 4.33 -12.90
N THR A 111 -7.42 4.75 -12.14
CA THR A 111 -8.75 5.08 -12.69
C THR A 111 -8.65 6.35 -13.54
N SER A 112 -9.20 6.31 -14.75
CA SER A 112 -9.30 7.51 -15.57
C SER A 112 -10.26 8.54 -14.92
N THR A 113 -10.03 9.81 -15.15
CA THR A 113 -10.78 10.91 -14.52
C THR A 113 -12.29 10.82 -14.77
N ASP A 114 -12.68 10.39 -15.96
CA ASP A 114 -14.07 10.21 -16.40
C ASP A 114 -14.73 8.94 -15.82
N ALA A 115 -13.94 7.99 -15.34
CA ALA A 115 -14.42 6.76 -14.72
C ALA A 115 -14.57 6.86 -13.19
N ILE A 116 -14.09 7.95 -12.58
CA ILE A 116 -14.35 8.21 -11.15
C ILE A 116 -15.85 8.49 -10.96
N PRO A 117 -16.52 7.79 -10.02
CA PRO A 117 -17.94 8.06 -9.74
C PRO A 117 -18.21 9.55 -9.46
N ASN A 118 -19.36 10.03 -9.82
CA ASN A 118 -19.78 11.42 -9.62
C ASN A 118 -21.05 11.55 -8.76
N ILE A 119 -21.56 10.46 -8.22
CA ILE A 119 -22.77 10.40 -7.38
C ILE A 119 -22.54 9.40 -6.25
N GLY A 120 -23.05 9.75 -5.07
CA GLY A 120 -23.08 8.88 -3.90
C GLY A 120 -21.80 8.98 -3.07
N SER A 121 -21.71 8.12 -2.07
CA SER A 121 -20.58 8.03 -1.15
C SER A 121 -20.14 6.59 -0.95
N ALA A 122 -18.88 6.38 -0.70
CA ALA A 122 -18.35 5.07 -0.36
C ALA A 122 -17.19 5.17 0.64
N THR A 123 -17.01 4.10 1.41
CA THR A 123 -15.89 3.96 2.32
C THR A 123 -14.89 2.95 1.78
N TYR A 124 -13.63 3.31 1.83
CA TYR A 124 -12.48 2.48 1.52
C TYR A 124 -11.88 1.97 2.82
N VAL A 125 -11.75 0.67 2.92
CA VAL A 125 -11.16 0.00 4.08
C VAL A 125 -9.97 -0.83 3.63
N GLY A 126 -8.88 -0.76 4.38
CA GLY A 126 -7.68 -1.50 4.06
C GLY A 126 -6.60 -1.36 5.10
N LYS A 127 -5.35 -1.46 4.68
CA LYS A 127 -4.20 -1.51 5.56
C LYS A 127 -3.26 -0.33 5.34
N ALA A 128 -2.44 -0.10 6.36
CA ALA A 128 -1.36 0.86 6.33
C ALA A 128 -0.11 0.27 6.99
N PHE A 129 1.06 0.79 6.65
CA PHE A 129 2.33 0.42 7.26
C PHE A 129 3.24 1.64 7.37
N ASN A 130 4.18 1.57 8.30
CA ASN A 130 5.32 2.47 8.37
C ASN A 130 6.63 1.66 8.32
N GLY A 131 7.78 2.31 8.32
CA GLY A 131 9.09 1.65 8.26
C GLY A 131 9.48 0.84 9.50
N THR A 132 8.61 0.74 10.49
CA THR A 132 8.90 0.02 11.73
C THR A 132 8.52 -1.43 11.60
N TYR A 133 9.53 -2.32 11.58
CA TYR A 133 9.28 -3.74 11.61
C TYR A 133 10.32 -4.48 12.47
N THR A 134 9.96 -5.70 12.89
CA THR A 134 10.83 -6.57 13.68
C THR A 134 11.42 -7.63 12.77
N PRO A 135 12.75 -7.70 12.62
CA PRO A 135 13.40 -8.77 11.89
C PRO A 135 13.07 -10.13 12.48
N GLY A 136 12.92 -11.12 11.62
CA GLY A 136 12.79 -12.51 12.04
C GLY A 136 14.05 -12.98 12.76
N GLN A 137 13.87 -13.85 13.74
CA GLN A 137 14.97 -14.42 14.54
C GLN A 137 15.16 -15.89 14.19
N PHE A 138 16.41 -16.35 14.27
CA PHE A 138 16.74 -17.75 14.14
C PHE A 138 16.60 -18.46 15.48
N ASP A 139 15.81 -19.53 15.50
CA ASP A 139 15.68 -20.40 16.66
C ASP A 139 16.65 -21.59 16.53
N PHE A 140 17.65 -21.61 17.38
CA PHE A 140 18.67 -22.68 17.41
C PHE A 140 18.15 -24.02 17.92
N ASN A 141 16.99 -24.07 18.59
CA ASN A 141 16.40 -25.33 19.07
C ASN A 141 15.65 -26.05 17.96
N THR A 142 14.97 -25.30 17.12
CA THR A 142 14.15 -25.84 16.01
C THR A 142 14.83 -25.73 14.65
N PHE A 143 15.98 -25.08 14.58
CA PHE A 143 16.67 -24.74 13.33
C PHE A 143 15.80 -24.05 12.31
N THR A 144 14.92 -23.17 12.78
CA THR A 144 13.99 -22.42 11.94
C THR A 144 14.22 -20.91 12.04
N GLN A 145 14.01 -20.20 10.93
CA GLN A 145 14.00 -18.75 10.87
C GLN A 145 12.57 -18.25 10.92
N SER A 146 12.22 -17.43 11.91
CA SER A 146 10.93 -16.74 11.89
C SER A 146 10.93 -15.65 10.81
N LYS A 147 9.74 -15.30 10.33
CA LYS A 147 9.60 -14.23 9.31
C LYS A 147 9.75 -12.85 9.94
N ASP A 148 10.23 -11.90 9.15
CA ASP A 148 10.13 -10.50 9.49
C ASP A 148 8.66 -10.12 9.69
N THR A 149 8.38 -9.32 10.72
CA THR A 149 7.04 -8.82 10.99
C THR A 149 7.02 -7.30 10.92
N ILE A 150 5.94 -6.75 10.39
CA ILE A 150 5.72 -5.31 10.34
C ILE A 150 4.50 -4.95 11.17
N LYS A 151 4.51 -3.74 11.74
CA LYS A 151 3.34 -3.20 12.40
C LYS A 151 2.32 -2.77 11.35
N GLU A 152 1.20 -3.46 11.31
CA GLU A 152 0.09 -3.17 10.40
C GLU A 152 -0.90 -2.19 11.04
N GLY A 153 -1.23 -1.14 10.31
CA GLY A 153 -2.33 -0.23 10.62
C GLY A 153 -3.56 -0.54 9.78
N GLN A 154 -4.65 0.12 10.13
CA GLN A 154 -5.93 0.05 9.42
C GLN A 154 -6.26 1.41 8.83
N LEU A 155 -6.66 1.41 7.55
CA LEU A 155 -7.20 2.58 6.86
C LEU A 155 -8.73 2.53 6.89
N ASN A 156 -9.35 3.66 7.20
CA ASN A 156 -10.76 3.91 6.97
C ASN A 156 -10.87 5.30 6.32
N TYR A 157 -11.35 5.36 5.08
CA TYR A 157 -11.40 6.58 4.29
C TYR A 157 -12.72 6.67 3.54
N THR A 158 -13.45 7.75 3.72
CA THR A 158 -14.75 7.96 3.06
C THR A 158 -14.63 9.02 1.97
N VAL A 159 -15.20 8.73 0.82
CA VAL A 159 -15.30 9.64 -0.32
C VAL A 159 -16.77 9.92 -0.60
N ASN A 160 -17.14 11.20 -0.59
CA ASN A 160 -18.39 11.68 -1.15
C ASN A 160 -18.12 12.11 -2.59
N PHE A 161 -18.54 11.30 -3.53
CA PHE A 161 -18.34 11.56 -4.96
C PHE A 161 -19.20 12.70 -5.48
N SER A 162 -20.39 12.89 -4.88
CA SER A 162 -21.30 13.99 -5.26
C SER A 162 -20.69 15.36 -4.94
N ASP A 163 -20.08 15.49 -3.76
CA ASP A 163 -19.42 16.72 -3.33
C ASP A 163 -17.94 16.78 -3.75
N ARG A 164 -17.40 15.66 -4.28
CA ARG A 164 -16.01 15.50 -4.67
C ARG A 164 -15.03 15.72 -3.50
N LEU A 165 -15.37 15.21 -2.34
CA LEU A 165 -14.60 15.35 -1.10
C LEU A 165 -14.28 14.00 -0.49
N GLY A 166 -13.13 13.89 0.17
CA GLY A 166 -12.76 12.70 0.92
C GLY A 166 -11.98 13.03 2.17
N SER A 167 -12.13 12.19 3.19
CA SER A 167 -11.40 12.26 4.45
C SER A 167 -11.36 10.91 5.14
N GLY A 168 -10.48 10.73 6.10
CA GLY A 168 -10.37 9.46 6.80
C GLY A 168 -9.37 9.45 7.94
N GLN A 169 -8.98 8.25 8.31
CA GLN A 169 -8.00 8.04 9.37
C GLN A 169 -7.23 6.73 9.20
N ILE A 170 -6.05 6.69 9.78
CA ILE A 170 -5.24 5.49 9.93
C ILE A 170 -5.06 5.23 11.42
N THR A 171 -5.31 4.00 11.84
CA THR A 171 -5.15 3.52 13.22
C THR A 171 -4.14 2.37 13.28
N GLY A 172 -3.70 2.00 14.48
CA GLY A 172 -2.82 0.84 14.68
C GLY A 172 -1.33 1.11 14.50
N LEU A 173 -0.92 2.30 14.07
CA LEU A 173 0.49 2.72 13.91
C LEU A 173 0.94 3.71 15.01
N GLY A 174 0.50 3.51 16.24
CA GLY A 174 0.66 4.45 17.33
C GLY A 174 -0.59 5.31 17.49
N ASN A 175 -0.42 6.63 17.65
CA ASN A 175 -1.57 7.54 17.72
C ASN A 175 -2.28 7.60 16.35
N VAL A 176 -3.58 7.88 16.40
CA VAL A 176 -4.40 8.02 15.19
C VAL A 176 -3.80 9.09 14.27
N ILE A 177 -3.73 8.76 12.98
CA ILE A 177 -3.40 9.72 11.94
C ILE A 177 -4.73 10.15 11.30
N SER A 178 -5.09 11.41 11.46
CA SER A 178 -6.22 12.03 10.78
C SER A 178 -5.80 12.41 9.36
N LEU A 179 -6.61 12.04 8.39
CA LEU A 179 -6.51 12.47 7.00
C LEU A 179 -7.60 13.50 6.76
N ASP A 180 -7.22 14.79 6.85
CA ASP A 180 -8.17 15.90 6.76
C ASP A 180 -8.87 15.93 5.40
N GLN A 181 -10.03 16.55 5.36
CA GLN A 181 -10.82 16.63 4.13
C GLN A 181 -10.04 17.28 2.99
N GLY A 182 -10.07 16.62 1.83
CA GLY A 182 -9.49 17.11 0.58
C GLY A 182 -10.45 16.93 -0.59
N SER A 183 -10.23 17.71 -1.63
CA SER A 183 -11.04 17.64 -2.85
C SER A 183 -10.44 16.67 -3.85
N ILE A 184 -11.30 15.95 -4.58
CA ILE A 184 -10.87 15.16 -5.73
C ILE A 184 -10.38 16.11 -6.83
N SER A 185 -9.11 15.99 -7.18
CA SER A 185 -8.46 16.73 -8.27
C SER A 185 -7.76 15.74 -9.19
N GLY A 186 -8.12 15.76 -10.47
CA GLY A 186 -7.63 14.75 -11.40
C GLY A 186 -8.06 13.35 -10.95
N THR A 187 -7.09 12.48 -10.70
CA THR A 187 -7.30 11.07 -10.31
C THR A 187 -7.11 10.80 -8.82
N GLY A 188 -6.99 11.83 -7.98
CA GLY A 188 -6.68 11.63 -6.57
C GLY A 188 -7.09 12.76 -5.65
N ILE A 189 -6.62 12.68 -4.42
CA ILE A 189 -6.83 13.65 -3.35
C ILE A 189 -5.50 13.93 -2.67
N THR A 190 -5.23 15.20 -2.39
CA THR A 190 -4.11 15.64 -1.56
C THR A 190 -4.63 16.59 -0.50
N SER A 191 -4.28 16.35 0.77
CA SER A 191 -4.68 17.22 1.88
C SER A 191 -3.74 17.03 3.07
N THR A 192 -4.10 17.64 4.20
CA THR A 192 -3.33 17.61 5.44
C THR A 192 -3.49 16.28 6.17
N ALA A 193 -2.41 15.76 6.70
CA ALA A 193 -2.39 14.66 7.66
C ALA A 193 -1.90 15.15 9.02
N LYS A 194 -2.49 14.67 10.12
CA LYS A 194 -2.14 15.04 11.49
C LYS A 194 -2.00 13.83 12.38
N GLN A 195 -0.94 13.80 13.18
CA GLN A 195 -0.73 12.79 14.23
C GLN A 195 -0.18 13.49 15.48
N LEU A 196 -0.99 13.63 16.52
CA LEU A 196 -0.69 14.47 17.68
C LEU A 196 -0.30 15.89 17.25
N ASN A 197 0.94 16.28 17.59
CA ASN A 197 1.49 17.60 17.27
C ASN A 197 2.18 17.64 15.88
N ASN A 198 2.28 16.49 15.19
CA ASN A 198 2.84 16.45 13.84
C ASN A 198 1.78 16.79 12.81
N THR A 199 2.10 17.74 11.95
CA THR A 199 1.30 18.09 10.77
C THR A 199 2.12 17.81 9.53
N GLY A 200 1.52 17.15 8.57
CA GLY A 200 2.12 16.83 7.28
C GLY A 200 1.05 16.79 6.19
N MET A 201 1.31 16.04 5.16
CA MET A 201 0.40 15.89 4.03
C MET A 201 0.17 14.42 3.71
N TYR A 202 -0.98 14.11 3.14
CA TYR A 202 -1.20 12.85 2.46
C TYR A 202 -1.58 13.10 1.01
N SER A 203 -1.31 12.09 0.20
CA SER A 203 -1.78 12.01 -1.17
C SER A 203 -2.25 10.61 -1.46
N LEU A 204 -3.30 10.46 -2.22
CA LEU A 204 -3.81 9.21 -2.74
C LEU A 204 -4.31 9.37 -4.17
N ASP A 205 -4.32 8.27 -4.90
CA ASP A 205 -4.97 8.16 -6.20
C ASP A 205 -6.02 7.03 -6.15
N PHE A 206 -6.98 7.11 -7.09
CA PHE A 206 -7.95 6.05 -7.34
C PHE A 206 -7.40 5.04 -8.34
N TYR A 207 -7.65 3.76 -8.08
CA TYR A 207 -7.21 2.63 -8.89
C TYR A 207 -8.37 1.71 -9.24
N GLY A 208 -8.19 0.99 -10.36
CA GLY A 208 -9.23 0.14 -10.94
C GLY A 208 -10.04 0.85 -12.02
N LYS A 209 -11.06 0.19 -12.53
CA LYS A 209 -11.88 0.70 -13.64
C LYS A 209 -12.85 1.80 -13.22
N LYS A 210 -13.33 1.75 -11.97
CA LYS A 210 -14.36 2.65 -11.42
C LYS A 210 -14.04 3.09 -10.00
N ALA A 211 -12.76 3.38 -9.72
CA ALA A 211 -12.27 3.76 -8.39
C ALA A 211 -12.56 2.68 -7.32
N GLU A 212 -12.30 1.41 -7.65
CA GLU A 212 -12.46 0.29 -6.72
C GLU A 212 -11.49 0.35 -5.55
N GLU A 213 -10.34 0.99 -5.74
CA GLU A 213 -9.31 1.12 -4.72
C GLU A 213 -8.81 2.55 -4.60
N ILE A 214 -8.26 2.84 -3.44
CA ILE A 214 -7.34 3.95 -3.23
C ILE A 214 -5.99 3.41 -2.74
N ALA A 215 -4.92 4.09 -3.11
CA ALA A 215 -3.60 3.85 -2.54
C ALA A 215 -2.86 5.18 -2.46
N GLY A 216 -2.06 5.34 -1.40
CA GLY A 216 -1.41 6.60 -1.12
C GLY A 216 -0.35 6.52 -0.03
N LYS A 217 0.12 7.70 0.35
CA LYS A 217 1.12 7.86 1.40
C LYS A 217 0.89 9.10 2.25
N VAL A 218 1.44 9.05 3.46
CA VAL A 218 1.55 10.21 4.37
C VAL A 218 3.02 10.62 4.45
N VAL A 219 3.23 11.92 4.37
CA VAL A 219 4.55 12.56 4.49
C VAL A 219 4.55 13.46 5.71
N PHE A 220 5.43 13.17 6.66
CA PHE A 220 5.72 14.05 7.80
C PHE A 220 7.16 14.54 7.72
N ASN A 221 7.37 15.82 7.98
CA ASN A 221 8.71 16.44 7.97
C ASN A 221 9.50 16.19 6.67
N GLY A 222 8.80 16.15 5.53
CA GLY A 222 9.40 15.91 4.22
C GLY A 222 9.83 14.46 3.96
N LYS A 223 9.48 13.50 4.85
CA LYS A 223 9.80 12.09 4.70
C LYS A 223 8.55 11.26 4.47
N ASP A 224 8.61 10.32 3.54
CA ASP A 224 7.59 9.31 3.36
C ASP A 224 7.48 8.47 4.63
N THR A 225 6.35 8.55 5.32
CA THR A 225 6.22 7.98 6.68
C THR A 225 5.30 6.78 6.71
N VAL A 226 4.15 6.85 6.06
CA VAL A 226 3.13 5.79 6.05
C VAL A 226 2.68 5.53 4.63
N GLY A 227 2.66 4.26 4.23
CA GLY A 227 1.99 3.78 3.03
C GLY A 227 0.64 3.19 3.40
N PHE A 228 -0.37 3.39 2.59
CA PHE A 228 -1.70 2.87 2.83
C PHE A 228 -2.45 2.55 1.55
N GLY A 229 -3.44 1.70 1.67
CA GLY A 229 -4.39 1.41 0.60
C GLY A 229 -5.70 0.89 1.16
N GLY A 230 -6.75 0.93 0.36
CA GLY A 230 -8.07 0.46 0.74
C GLY A 230 -8.93 0.10 -0.45
N ILE A 231 -9.85 -0.82 -0.22
CA ILE A 231 -10.82 -1.30 -1.19
C ILE A 231 -12.18 -0.68 -0.87
N ARG A 232 -12.84 -0.22 -1.89
CA ARG A 232 -14.15 0.42 -1.81
C ARG A 232 -15.25 -0.57 -1.46
N GLY A 233 -16.11 -0.19 -0.51
CA GLY A 233 -17.42 -0.80 -0.34
C GLY A 233 -18.43 -0.36 -1.40
N GLU A 234 -19.67 -0.72 -1.19
CA GLU A 234 -20.78 -0.27 -2.04
C GLU A 234 -20.91 1.26 -2.03
N ILE A 235 -21.32 1.80 -3.18
CA ILE A 235 -21.65 3.23 -3.28
C ILE A 235 -23.11 3.41 -2.85
N SER A 236 -23.29 4.09 -1.72
CA SER A 236 -24.62 4.52 -1.27
C SER A 236 -25.02 5.81 -1.99
N LYS A 237 -26.27 5.84 -2.46
CA LYS A 237 -26.87 7.03 -3.10
C LYS A 237 -27.51 7.92 -2.05
#